data_63621ef2b0adc4653312853ac6fee80e
#
_entry.id   63621ef2b0adc4653312853ac6fee80e
#
_cell.length_a   1.000
_cell.length_b   1.000
_cell.length_c   1.000
_cell.angle_alpha   90.00
_cell.angle_beta   90.00
_cell.angle_gamma   90.00
#
_symmetry.space_group_name_H-M   'P 1'
#
loop_
_entity.id
_entity.type
_entity.pdbx_description
1 polymer ?
#
loop_
_entity_poly.entity_id
_entity_poly.type
_entity_poly.pdbx_seq_one_letter_code
_entity_poly.pdbx_strand_id
1 'polypeptide(L)' 'MEQVTLKVSGMSCGHCVKAVEGSVGELQGVKKVDVDLAKGIVAVEFDGKLVSLEKIKETIDDQGYDVN' A
#
# COMPACT_ATOMS: atom_id res chain seq x y z
N MET A 1 -6.73 -3.44 -14.95
CA MET A 1 -6.12 -2.96 -13.72
C MET A 1 -7.16 -2.70 -12.66
N GLU A 2 -6.90 -3.15 -11.47
CA GLU A 2 -7.75 -2.88 -10.33
C GLU A 2 -7.18 -1.72 -9.52
N GLN A 3 -8.06 -1.00 -8.88
CA GLN A 3 -7.69 0.13 -8.05
C GLN A 3 -8.36 -0.03 -6.70
N VAL A 4 -7.58 0.16 -5.63
CA VAL A 4 -8.10 0.01 -4.27
C VAL A 4 -7.55 1.13 -3.40
N THR A 5 -8.39 1.59 -2.48
CA THR A 5 -7.97 2.57 -1.47
C THR A 5 -8.07 1.90 -0.11
N LEU A 6 -6.96 1.84 0.59
CA LEU A 6 -6.86 1.19 1.89
C LEU A 6 -6.63 2.23 2.97
N LYS A 7 -7.28 2.05 4.11
CA LYS A 7 -7.00 2.86 5.28
C LYS A 7 -5.85 2.23 6.05
N VAL A 8 -4.81 3.02 6.28
CA VAL A 8 -3.61 2.55 6.96
C VAL A 8 -3.34 3.44 8.15
N SER A 9 -3.26 2.83 9.33
CA SER A 9 -2.97 3.52 10.57
C SER A 9 -1.50 3.36 10.93
N GLY A 10 -0.94 4.35 11.61
CA GLY A 10 0.45 4.30 12.07
C GLY A 10 1.43 5.01 11.16
N MET A 11 0.99 5.51 10.03
CA MET A 11 1.82 6.34 9.17
C MET A 11 1.84 7.75 9.73
N SER A 12 2.94 8.14 10.32
CA SER A 12 3.03 9.45 10.98
C SER A 12 4.12 10.35 10.43
N CYS A 13 4.89 9.89 9.46
CA CYS A 13 6.01 10.69 8.91
C CYS A 13 6.31 10.28 7.46
N GLY A 14 7.13 11.08 6.80
CA GLY A 14 7.51 10.82 5.42
C GLY A 14 8.26 9.52 5.19
N HIS A 15 8.99 9.05 6.20
CA HIS A 15 9.69 7.77 6.10
C HIS A 15 8.71 6.61 6.00
N CYS A 16 7.59 6.71 6.71
CA CYS A 16 6.53 5.70 6.65
C CYS A 16 5.94 5.63 5.24
N VAL A 17 5.71 6.79 4.64
CA VAL A 17 5.20 6.87 3.27
C VAL A 17 6.14 6.15 2.30
N LYS A 18 7.43 6.45 2.40
CA LYS A 18 8.43 5.84 1.52
C LYS A 18 8.54 4.34 1.73
N ALA A 19 8.43 3.88 2.98
CA ALA A 19 8.48 2.46 3.28
C ALA A 19 7.31 1.71 2.64
N VAL A 20 6.11 2.27 2.74
CA VAL A 20 4.93 1.68 2.13
C VAL A 20 5.02 1.70 0.60
N GLU A 21 5.37 2.84 0.03
CA GLU A 21 5.51 2.96 -1.43
C GLU A 21 6.56 1.98 -1.96
N GLY A 22 7.69 1.88 -1.30
CA GLY A 22 8.76 0.98 -1.72
C GLY A 22 8.37 -0.48 -1.62
N SER A 23 7.78 -0.88 -0.50
CA SER A 23 7.40 -2.27 -0.27
C SER A 23 6.29 -2.73 -1.19
N VAL A 24 5.23 -1.94 -1.31
CA VAL A 24 4.10 -2.28 -2.16
C VAL A 24 4.48 -2.15 -3.64
N GLY A 25 5.24 -1.12 -3.98
CA GLY A 25 5.65 -0.88 -5.35
C GLY A 25 6.58 -1.95 -5.91
N GLU A 26 7.26 -2.71 -5.05
CA GLU A 26 8.11 -3.81 -5.46
C GLU A 26 7.34 -5.07 -5.82
N LEU A 27 6.08 -5.16 -5.42
CA LEU A 27 5.28 -6.34 -5.74
C LEU A 27 5.02 -6.43 -7.23
N GLN A 28 5.17 -7.63 -7.77
CA GLN A 28 4.89 -7.88 -9.18
C GLN A 28 3.40 -7.66 -9.43
N GLY A 29 3.09 -6.85 -10.44
CA GLY A 29 1.72 -6.53 -10.77
C GLY A 29 1.23 -5.19 -10.24
N VAL A 30 1.96 -4.58 -9.32
CA VAL A 30 1.61 -3.25 -8.82
C VAL A 30 2.13 -2.21 -9.81
N LYS A 31 1.23 -1.37 -10.30
CA LYS A 31 1.58 -0.33 -11.26
C LYS A 31 1.81 1.02 -10.59
N LYS A 32 1.02 1.33 -9.58
CA LYS A 32 1.09 2.64 -8.93
C LYS A 32 0.68 2.54 -7.47
N VAL A 33 1.38 3.30 -6.64
CA VAL A 33 1.07 3.41 -5.22
C VAL A 33 1.03 4.90 -4.88
N ASP A 34 -0.10 5.36 -4.37
CA ASP A 34 -0.28 6.74 -3.90
C ASP A 34 -0.58 6.70 -2.41
N VAL A 35 0.23 7.39 -1.62
CA VAL A 35 0.02 7.48 -0.18
C VAL A 35 -0.40 8.90 0.18
N ASP A 36 -1.51 9.02 0.89
CA ASP A 36 -1.98 10.29 1.43
C ASP A 36 -1.84 10.24 2.94
N LEU A 37 -0.78 10.85 3.44
CA LEU A 37 -0.46 10.83 4.87
C LEU A 37 -1.52 11.58 5.69
N ALA A 38 -2.02 12.69 5.16
CA ALA A 38 -3.00 13.51 5.86
C ALA A 38 -4.31 12.76 6.10
N LYS A 39 -4.71 11.92 5.15
CA LYS A 39 -5.93 11.13 5.25
C LYS A 39 -5.69 9.73 5.78
N GLY A 40 -4.44 9.32 5.87
CA GLY A 40 -4.09 7.98 6.31
C GLY A 40 -4.55 6.88 5.35
N ILE A 41 -4.48 7.15 4.05
CA ILE A 41 -4.91 6.19 3.04
C ILE A 41 -3.79 5.88 2.06
N VAL A 42 -3.87 4.68 1.50
CA VAL A 42 -2.97 4.23 0.44
C VAL A 42 -3.83 3.75 -0.72
N ALA A 43 -3.66 4.38 -1.87
CA ALA A 43 -4.34 3.97 -3.09
C ALA A 43 -3.35 3.18 -3.95
N VAL A 44 -3.74 1.98 -4.35
CA VAL A 44 -2.89 1.07 -5.13
C VAL A 44 -3.59 0.70 -6.42
N GLU A 45 -2.85 0.82 -7.52
CA GLU A 45 -3.31 0.35 -8.82
C GLU A 45 -2.49 -0.89 -9.18
N PHE A 46 -3.16 -2.00 -9.39
CA PHE A 46 -2.48 -3.29 -9.57
C PHE A 46 -3.24 -4.21 -10.51
N ASP A 47 -2.53 -5.23 -11.00
CA ASP A 47 -3.12 -6.29 -11.82
C ASP A 47 -3.51 -7.44 -10.89
N GLY A 48 -4.80 -7.67 -10.72
CA GLY A 48 -5.31 -8.72 -9.84
C GLY A 48 -4.94 -10.13 -10.25
N LYS A 49 -4.43 -10.31 -11.47
CA LYS A 49 -3.93 -11.60 -11.94
C LYS A 49 -2.52 -11.88 -11.46
N LEU A 50 -1.76 -10.85 -11.15
CA LEU A 50 -0.36 -10.97 -10.74
C LEU A 50 -0.17 -10.83 -9.24
N VAL A 51 -1.01 -10.04 -8.59
CA VAL A 51 -0.91 -9.81 -7.16
C VAL A 51 -2.32 -9.67 -6.58
N SER A 52 -2.54 -10.20 -5.38
CA SER A 52 -3.84 -10.11 -4.73
C SER A 52 -3.90 -8.92 -3.77
N LEU A 53 -5.11 -8.46 -3.49
CA LEU A 53 -5.32 -7.43 -2.49
C LEU A 53 -4.80 -7.87 -1.12
N GLU A 54 -4.97 -9.15 -0.78
CA GLU A 54 -4.48 -9.69 0.48
C GLU A 54 -2.95 -9.57 0.58
N LYS A 55 -2.26 -9.82 -0.53
CA LYS A 55 -0.80 -9.69 -0.57
C LYS A 55 -0.36 -8.25 -0.35
N ILE A 56 -1.09 -7.31 -0.91
CA ILE A 56 -0.82 -5.88 -0.72
C ILE A 56 -1.01 -5.50 0.75
N LYS A 57 -2.11 -5.93 1.35
CA LYS A 57 -2.39 -5.67 2.76
C LYS A 57 -1.33 -6.29 3.67
N GLU A 58 -0.96 -7.53 3.39
CA GLU A 58 0.07 -8.24 4.15
C GLU A 58 1.41 -7.50 4.08
N THR A 59 1.76 -7.01 2.90
CA THR A 59 3.00 -6.27 2.70
C THR A 59 3.03 -4.99 3.55
N ILE A 60 1.92 -4.27 3.58
CA ILE A 60 1.82 -3.06 4.41
C ILE A 60 1.88 -3.42 5.89
N ASP A 61 1.16 -4.47 6.29
CA ASP A 61 1.15 -4.93 7.67
C ASP A 61 2.56 -5.34 8.13
N ASP A 62 3.32 -5.98 7.26
CA ASP A 62 4.70 -6.37 7.55
C ASP A 62 5.61 -5.17 7.84
N GLN A 63 5.25 -4.00 7.38
CA GLN A 63 6.00 -2.78 7.67
C GLN A 63 5.65 -2.20 9.05
N GLY A 64 4.71 -2.82 9.76
CA GLY A 64 4.32 -2.40 11.09
C GLY A 64 3.13 -1.47 11.15
N TYR A 65 2.36 -1.38 10.07
CA TYR A 65 1.19 -0.50 10.01
C TYR A 65 -0.10 -1.32 9.98
N ASP A 66 -1.16 -0.75 10.56
CA ASP A 66 -2.46 -1.40 10.55
C ASP A 66 -3.19 -1.06 9.26
N VAL A 67 -3.71 -2.08 8.60
CA VAL A 67 -4.44 -1.93 7.33
C VAL A 67 -5.87 -2.44 7.53
N ASN A 68 -6.81 -1.64 7.10
CA ASN A 68 -8.22 -2.04 7.10
C ASN A 68 -8.61 -2.65 5.76
#